data_2df68c719908c50d41069e37d785c312
#
_entry.id   2df68c719908c50d41069e37d785c312
#
_cell.length_a   1.000
_cell.length_b   1.000
_cell.length_c   1.000
_cell.angle_alpha   90.00
_cell.angle_beta   90.00
_cell.angle_gamma   90.00
#
_symmetry.space_group_name_H-M   'P 1'
#
loop_
_entity.id
_entity.type
_entity.pdbx_description
1 polymer ?
#
loop_
_entity_poly.entity_id
_entity_poly.type
_entity_poly.pdbx_seq_one_letter_code
_entity_poly.pdbx_strand_id
1 'polypeptide(L)'
;MAGLCMKRPNLDNLGEIILPEGYQLRTYMEGDAEAWIEIIKETFPIAGLDWNVDRFQREFLDYSRFQPDSLFFVTYEGKPVGTTCAWIEPSNEGYLHMVAVLPEHQGKRLAYVLCLSAVHFFKENGFEYVKLNTDDNRLPAIKTYLNLGFVPEYVDESHKEFWSAVFQKLGLRTKD
;
A
#
# COMPACT_ATOMS: atom_id res chain seq x y z
N MET A 1 7.19 14.76 -10.68
CA MET A 1 6.33 13.64 -10.34
C MET A 1 4.92 14.17 -10.15
N ALA A 2 3.95 13.60 -10.84
CA ALA A 2 2.55 13.93 -10.65
C ALA A 2 1.94 12.94 -9.63
N GLY A 3 1.30 13.47 -8.60
CA GLY A 3 0.52 12.65 -7.67
C GLY A 3 -0.74 12.12 -8.34
N LEU A 4 -0.97 10.83 -8.22
CA LEU A 4 -2.12 10.14 -8.80
C LEU A 4 -2.98 9.54 -7.71
N CYS A 5 -4.30 9.70 -7.83
CA CYS A 5 -5.26 9.10 -6.93
C CYS A 5 -5.88 7.85 -7.58
N MET A 6 -6.06 6.81 -6.78
CA MET A 6 -6.77 5.61 -7.18
C MET A 6 -7.81 5.22 -6.13
N LYS A 7 -8.90 4.62 -6.59
CA LYS A 7 -9.98 4.11 -5.74
C LYS A 7 -10.34 2.68 -6.13
N ARG A 8 -10.47 1.79 -5.16
CA ARG A 8 -11.18 0.53 -5.33
C ARG A 8 -12.65 0.75 -4.94
N PRO A 9 -13.58 0.78 -5.89
CA PRO A 9 -14.93 1.29 -5.67
C PRO A 9 -15.84 0.35 -4.87
N ASN A 10 -15.47 -0.93 -4.73
CA ASN A 10 -16.14 -1.91 -3.89
C ASN A 10 -15.12 -2.95 -3.39
N LEU A 11 -15.45 -3.67 -2.34
CA LEU A 11 -14.60 -4.70 -1.72
C LEU A 11 -15.15 -6.11 -1.96
N ASP A 12 -15.87 -6.31 -3.05
CA ASP A 12 -16.39 -7.60 -3.47
C ASP A 12 -15.34 -8.43 -4.21
N ASN A 13 -15.58 -9.74 -4.25
CA ASN A 13 -14.79 -10.70 -5.03
C ASN A 13 -13.28 -10.59 -4.77
N LEU A 14 -12.89 -10.47 -3.50
CA LEU A 14 -11.48 -10.50 -3.11
C LEU A 14 -10.92 -11.90 -3.34
N GLY A 15 -9.72 -11.97 -3.91
CA GLY A 15 -8.99 -13.22 -4.07
C GLY A 15 -8.50 -13.79 -2.73
N GLU A 16 -7.98 -15.00 -2.79
CA GLU A 16 -7.31 -15.63 -1.66
C GLU A 16 -5.90 -15.05 -1.47
N ILE A 17 -5.47 -14.98 -0.21
CA ILE A 17 -4.12 -14.57 0.17
C ILE A 17 -3.21 -15.78 0.02
N ILE A 18 -2.40 -15.80 -1.03
CA ILE A 18 -1.47 -16.90 -1.32
C ILE A 18 -0.05 -16.33 -1.27
N LEU A 19 0.75 -16.83 -0.35
CA LEU A 19 2.17 -16.46 -0.19
C LEU A 19 3.08 -17.43 -0.94
N PRO A 20 4.19 -16.94 -1.49
CA PRO A 20 5.26 -17.82 -1.96
C PRO A 20 5.88 -18.62 -0.81
N GLU A 21 6.53 -19.73 -1.16
CA GLU A 21 7.25 -20.57 -0.18
C GLU A 21 8.31 -19.76 0.60
N GLY A 22 8.39 -19.99 1.90
CA GLY A 22 9.32 -19.31 2.81
C GLY A 22 8.82 -17.96 3.33
N TYR A 23 7.71 -17.44 2.79
CA TYR A 23 7.13 -16.17 3.26
C TYR A 23 5.94 -16.41 4.19
N GLN A 24 5.78 -15.51 5.16
CA GLN A 24 4.64 -15.49 6.07
C GLN A 24 4.06 -14.09 6.15
N LEU A 25 2.76 -13.99 6.39
CA LEU A 25 2.04 -12.74 6.62
C LEU A 25 1.65 -12.67 8.10
N ARG A 26 1.89 -11.52 8.71
CA ARG A 26 1.42 -11.21 10.06
C ARG A 26 1.11 -9.72 10.20
N THR A 27 0.48 -9.35 11.29
CA THR A 27 0.26 -7.96 11.66
C THR A 27 1.36 -7.45 12.60
N TYR A 28 1.27 -6.17 12.95
CA TYR A 28 2.22 -5.50 13.84
C TYR A 28 2.34 -6.21 15.20
N MET A 29 3.55 -6.28 15.68
CA MET A 29 3.92 -6.70 17.04
C MET A 29 4.78 -5.63 17.69
N GLU A 30 4.72 -5.53 19.01
CA GLU A 30 5.60 -4.62 19.76
C GLU A 30 7.08 -4.90 19.41
N GLY A 31 7.83 -3.83 19.08
CA GLY A 31 9.21 -3.92 18.61
C GLY A 31 9.38 -3.87 17.07
N ASP A 32 8.31 -3.93 16.28
CA ASP A 32 8.40 -3.88 14.81
C ASP A 32 8.71 -2.49 14.24
N ALA A 33 8.69 -1.44 15.06
CA ALA A 33 8.94 -0.07 14.60
C ALA A 33 10.28 0.07 13.86
N GLU A 34 11.33 -0.55 14.37
CA GLU A 34 12.66 -0.50 13.76
C GLU A 34 12.68 -1.21 12.40
N ALA A 35 12.12 -2.40 12.30
CA ALA A 35 12.02 -3.13 11.05
C ALA A 35 11.16 -2.38 10.00
N TRP A 36 10.06 -1.76 10.43
CA TRP A 36 9.25 -0.91 9.56
C TRP A 36 10.06 0.28 9.03
N ILE A 37 10.81 0.95 9.90
CA ILE A 37 11.65 2.10 9.56
C ILE A 37 12.74 1.69 8.55
N GLU A 38 13.40 0.55 8.74
CA GLU A 38 14.39 0.02 7.80
C GLU A 38 13.77 -0.21 6.42
N ILE A 39 12.62 -0.88 6.34
CA ILE A 39 11.90 -1.12 5.07
C ILE A 39 11.56 0.21 4.39
N ILE A 40 11.04 1.18 5.15
CA ILE A 40 10.62 2.46 4.58
C ILE A 40 11.82 3.31 4.12
N LYS A 41 12.90 3.36 4.88
CA LYS A 41 14.12 4.08 4.48
C LYS A 41 14.70 3.54 3.18
N GLU A 42 14.69 2.22 3.00
CA GLU A 42 15.21 1.57 1.80
C GLU A 42 14.29 1.79 0.57
N THR A 43 12.98 1.82 0.78
CA THR A 43 12.00 1.83 -0.33
C THR A 43 11.45 3.20 -0.66
N PHE A 44 11.46 4.15 0.30
CA PHE A 44 10.97 5.52 0.16
C PHE A 44 12.02 6.55 0.62
N PRO A 45 13.14 6.69 -0.08
CA PRO A 45 14.15 7.68 0.27
C PRO A 45 13.62 9.09 -0.04
N ILE A 46 12.91 9.69 0.91
CA ILE A 46 12.42 11.06 0.80
C ILE A 46 13.46 11.98 1.41
N ALA A 47 14.04 12.87 0.59
CA ALA A 47 15.02 13.83 1.06
C ALA A 47 14.45 14.73 2.18
N GLY A 48 15.17 14.81 3.30
CA GLY A 48 14.78 15.60 4.47
C GLY A 48 13.74 14.94 5.38
N LEU A 49 13.31 13.71 5.08
CA LEU A 49 12.43 12.93 5.95
C LEU A 49 13.26 11.91 6.73
N ASP A 50 13.42 12.15 8.03
CA ASP A 50 14.08 11.18 8.91
C ASP A 50 13.04 10.34 9.65
N TRP A 51 12.91 9.09 9.21
CA TRP A 51 12.13 8.08 9.92
C TRP A 51 12.94 7.54 11.10
N ASN A 52 12.37 7.65 12.30
CA ASN A 52 12.92 7.10 13.55
C ASN A 52 11.78 6.61 14.43
N VAL A 53 12.12 5.93 15.54
CA VAL A 53 11.14 5.32 16.44
C VAL A 53 10.19 6.34 17.03
N ASP A 54 10.67 7.53 17.42
CA ASP A 54 9.82 8.60 17.97
C ASP A 54 8.80 9.10 16.94
N ARG A 55 9.20 9.17 15.68
CA ARG A 55 8.29 9.54 14.59
C ARG A 55 7.26 8.45 14.32
N PHE A 56 7.69 7.18 14.28
CA PHE A 56 6.77 6.06 14.15
C PHE A 56 5.75 6.03 15.29
N GLN A 57 6.21 6.26 16.52
CA GLN A 57 5.34 6.37 17.69
C GLN A 57 4.25 7.43 17.46
N ARG A 58 4.64 8.66 17.13
CA ARG A 58 3.70 9.77 16.94
C ARG A 58 2.74 9.57 15.76
N GLU A 59 3.25 9.07 14.63
CA GLU A 59 2.46 8.99 13.40
C GLU A 59 1.60 7.73 13.31
N PHE A 60 1.97 6.66 14.01
CA PHE A 60 1.21 5.41 14.02
C PHE A 60 0.62 5.12 15.39
N LEU A 61 1.43 4.84 16.41
CA LEU A 61 0.93 4.30 17.68
C LEU A 61 0.07 5.30 18.47
N ASP A 62 0.39 6.59 18.38
CA ASP A 62 -0.38 7.66 19.04
C ASP A 62 -1.59 8.12 18.21
N TYR A 63 -1.72 7.64 16.98
CA TYR A 63 -2.88 7.97 16.15
C TYR A 63 -4.12 7.22 16.66
N SER A 64 -5.16 7.95 17.04
CA SER A 64 -6.34 7.42 17.73
C SER A 64 -7.14 6.36 16.94
N ARG A 65 -6.94 6.26 15.63
CA ARG A 65 -7.58 5.27 14.76
C ARG A 65 -6.63 4.15 14.32
N PHE A 66 -5.38 4.19 14.75
CA PHE A 66 -4.44 3.11 14.47
C PHE A 66 -4.87 1.84 15.22
N GLN A 67 -4.85 0.74 14.49
CA GLN A 67 -5.11 -0.59 15.03
C GLN A 67 -3.89 -1.46 14.71
N PRO A 68 -3.28 -2.16 15.68
CA PRO A 68 -2.11 -3.01 15.42
C PRO A 68 -2.34 -4.06 14.33
N ASP A 69 -3.55 -4.58 14.22
CA ASP A 69 -3.97 -5.55 13.21
C ASP A 69 -4.21 -4.94 11.83
N SER A 70 -4.17 -3.61 11.69
CA SER A 70 -4.23 -2.90 10.40
C SER A 70 -2.86 -2.71 9.74
N LEU A 71 -1.75 -2.92 10.46
CA LEU A 71 -0.39 -2.80 9.94
C LEU A 71 0.18 -4.19 9.65
N PHE A 72 0.34 -4.50 8.38
CA PHE A 72 0.76 -5.80 7.88
C PHE A 72 2.25 -5.86 7.58
N PHE A 73 2.83 -7.02 7.84
CA PHE A 73 4.19 -7.38 7.46
C PHE A 73 4.19 -8.70 6.70
N VAL A 74 4.96 -8.76 5.62
CA VAL A 74 5.43 -10.02 5.07
C VAL A 74 6.83 -10.29 5.63
N THR A 75 7.05 -11.49 6.14
CA THR A 75 8.34 -11.92 6.67
C THR A 75 8.94 -13.02 5.81
N TYR A 76 10.26 -13.09 5.76
CA TYR A 76 11.03 -14.17 5.18
C TYR A 76 12.06 -14.65 6.22
N GLU A 77 12.08 -15.94 6.53
CA GLU A 77 12.91 -16.50 7.61
C GLU A 77 12.76 -15.73 8.94
N GLY A 78 11.52 -15.32 9.25
CA GLY A 78 11.18 -14.58 10.47
C GLY A 78 11.47 -13.08 10.45
N LYS A 79 12.16 -12.55 9.43
CA LYS A 79 12.49 -11.13 9.31
C LYS A 79 11.46 -10.39 8.45
N PRO A 80 10.94 -9.23 8.88
CA PRO A 80 10.10 -8.37 8.05
C PRO A 80 10.84 -7.90 6.79
N VAL A 81 10.22 -8.12 5.63
CA VAL A 81 10.78 -7.76 4.31
C VAL A 81 9.84 -6.91 3.46
N GLY A 82 8.63 -6.69 3.95
CA GLY A 82 7.66 -5.81 3.31
C GLY A 82 6.54 -5.45 4.28
N THR A 83 5.89 -4.33 4.03
CA THR A 83 4.84 -3.77 4.90
C THR A 83 3.78 -3.01 4.11
N THR A 84 2.61 -2.86 4.70
CA THR A 84 1.57 -1.91 4.33
C THR A 84 0.63 -1.68 5.50
N CYS A 85 -0.02 -0.52 5.55
CA CYS A 85 -1.03 -0.21 6.55
C CYS A 85 -2.40 0.00 5.90
N ALA A 86 -3.42 -0.64 6.45
CA ALA A 86 -4.82 -0.29 6.22
C ALA A 86 -5.15 0.91 7.12
N TRP A 87 -4.87 2.11 6.60
CA TRP A 87 -5.01 3.35 7.33
C TRP A 87 -6.45 3.86 7.31
N ILE A 88 -6.95 4.31 8.45
CA ILE A 88 -8.29 4.90 8.55
C ILE A 88 -8.12 6.40 8.66
N GLU A 89 -8.53 7.13 7.62
CA GLU A 89 -8.47 8.59 7.58
C GLU A 89 -9.39 9.24 8.63
N PRO A 90 -9.11 10.49 9.05
CA PRO A 90 -10.01 11.23 9.95
C PRO A 90 -11.45 11.33 9.43
N SER A 91 -11.63 11.35 8.09
CA SER A 91 -12.93 11.31 7.40
C SER A 91 -13.65 9.96 7.52
N ASN A 92 -13.05 8.96 8.14
CA ASN A 92 -13.50 7.57 8.20
C ASN A 92 -13.46 6.87 6.82
N GLU A 93 -12.53 7.25 5.96
CA GLU A 93 -12.26 6.57 4.69
C GLU A 93 -11.11 5.58 4.84
N GLY A 94 -11.20 4.44 4.16
CA GLY A 94 -10.12 3.46 4.08
C GLY A 94 -9.04 3.94 3.11
N TYR A 95 -7.79 3.93 3.55
CA TYR A 95 -6.64 4.38 2.77
C TYR A 95 -5.49 3.37 2.83
N LEU A 96 -5.08 2.88 1.67
CA LEU A 96 -3.93 1.98 1.56
C LEU A 96 -2.63 2.78 1.67
N HIS A 97 -1.91 2.60 2.78
CA HIS A 97 -0.80 3.45 3.17
C HIS A 97 0.54 2.70 3.20
N MET A 98 1.60 3.33 2.69
CA MET A 98 3.00 2.88 2.81
C MET A 98 3.24 1.44 2.35
N VAL A 99 2.83 1.11 1.12
CA VAL A 99 3.13 -0.20 0.52
C VAL A 99 4.61 -0.29 0.13
N ALA A 100 5.35 -1.17 0.77
CA ALA A 100 6.78 -1.31 0.61
C ALA A 100 7.21 -2.78 0.64
N VAL A 101 8.19 -3.14 -0.21
CA VAL A 101 8.86 -4.45 -0.22
C VAL A 101 10.33 -4.21 -0.53
N LEU A 102 11.22 -4.74 0.29
CA LEU A 102 12.67 -4.63 0.10
C LEU A 102 13.08 -5.10 -1.30
N PRO A 103 14.06 -4.45 -1.95
CA PRO A 103 14.43 -4.70 -3.35
C PRO A 103 14.68 -6.18 -3.66
N GLU A 104 15.41 -6.90 -2.80
CA GLU A 104 15.77 -8.31 -2.97
C GLU A 104 14.60 -9.28 -2.88
N HIS A 105 13.46 -8.81 -2.34
CA HIS A 105 12.23 -9.57 -2.22
C HIS A 105 11.15 -9.17 -3.25
N GLN A 106 11.43 -8.20 -4.11
CA GLN A 106 10.51 -7.78 -5.17
C GLN A 106 10.35 -8.85 -6.27
N GLY A 107 9.37 -8.67 -7.16
CA GLY A 107 9.08 -9.62 -8.24
C GLY A 107 8.35 -10.90 -7.82
N LYS A 108 8.09 -11.11 -6.53
CA LYS A 108 7.45 -12.29 -5.94
C LYS A 108 5.98 -12.08 -5.56
N ARG A 109 5.34 -11.03 -6.08
CA ARG A 109 3.94 -10.64 -5.78
C ARG A 109 3.65 -10.27 -4.31
N LEU A 110 4.67 -10.01 -3.49
CA LEU A 110 4.47 -9.69 -2.07
C LEU A 110 3.70 -8.38 -1.87
N ALA A 111 3.95 -7.35 -2.68
CA ALA A 111 3.17 -6.11 -2.64
C ALA A 111 1.68 -6.36 -2.94
N TYR A 112 1.36 -7.29 -3.86
CA TYR A 112 -0.01 -7.69 -4.14
C TYR A 112 -0.66 -8.35 -2.90
N VAL A 113 0.04 -9.27 -2.25
CA VAL A 113 -0.44 -9.94 -1.03
C VAL A 113 -0.68 -8.94 0.09
N LEU A 114 0.28 -8.05 0.36
CA LEU A 114 0.15 -6.99 1.36
C LEU A 114 -1.09 -6.10 1.10
N CYS A 115 -1.24 -5.59 -0.13
CA CYS A 115 -2.38 -4.77 -0.50
C CYS A 115 -3.70 -5.54 -0.38
N LEU A 116 -3.74 -6.80 -0.81
CA LEU A 116 -4.93 -7.64 -0.70
C LEU A 116 -5.33 -7.86 0.76
N SER A 117 -4.35 -8.07 1.65
CA SER A 117 -4.60 -8.23 3.09
C SER A 117 -5.20 -6.96 3.71
N ALA A 118 -4.67 -5.80 3.35
CA ALA A 118 -5.24 -4.52 3.79
C ALA A 118 -6.67 -4.32 3.25
N VAL A 119 -6.96 -4.74 2.01
CA VAL A 119 -8.31 -4.65 1.44
C VAL A 119 -9.27 -5.62 2.15
N HIS A 120 -8.83 -6.82 2.52
CA HIS A 120 -9.61 -7.75 3.37
C HIS A 120 -9.93 -7.12 4.73
N PHE A 121 -8.94 -6.53 5.39
CA PHE A 121 -9.14 -5.82 6.64
C PHE A 121 -10.23 -4.74 6.52
N PHE A 122 -10.19 -3.90 5.50
CA PHE A 122 -11.22 -2.89 5.27
C PHE A 122 -12.60 -3.50 5.07
N LYS A 123 -12.70 -4.58 4.29
CA LYS A 123 -13.97 -5.29 4.09
C LYS A 123 -14.54 -5.83 5.39
N GLU A 124 -13.72 -6.49 6.20
CA GLU A 124 -14.10 -7.06 7.50
C GLU A 124 -14.53 -6.00 8.51
N ASN A 125 -13.99 -4.78 8.37
CA ASN A 125 -14.34 -3.62 9.20
C ASN A 125 -15.46 -2.75 8.60
N GLY A 126 -16.17 -3.23 7.56
CA GLY A 126 -17.37 -2.59 7.03
C GLY A 126 -17.14 -1.40 6.11
N PHE A 127 -15.94 -1.23 5.58
CA PHE A 127 -15.66 -0.20 4.58
C PHE A 127 -16.25 -0.62 3.21
N GLU A 128 -16.77 0.35 2.48
CA GLU A 128 -17.36 0.12 1.16
C GLU A 128 -16.33 0.24 0.03
N TYR A 129 -15.30 1.06 0.21
CA TYR A 129 -14.24 1.33 -0.75
C TYR A 129 -12.92 1.68 -0.07
N VAL A 130 -11.85 1.65 -0.85
CA VAL A 130 -10.49 2.02 -0.39
C VAL A 130 -9.87 2.97 -1.40
N LYS A 131 -9.15 3.98 -0.91
CA LYS A 131 -8.36 4.92 -1.70
C LYS A 131 -6.87 4.70 -1.49
N LEU A 132 -6.08 5.22 -2.40
CA LEU A 132 -4.63 5.39 -2.28
C LEU A 132 -4.14 6.55 -3.14
N ASN A 133 -2.98 7.08 -2.78
CA ASN A 133 -2.21 7.96 -3.65
C ASN A 133 -0.89 7.29 -4.06
N THR A 134 -0.43 7.59 -5.26
CA THR A 134 0.83 7.09 -5.80
C THR A 134 1.43 8.13 -6.74
N ASP A 135 2.64 7.88 -7.23
CA ASP A 135 3.30 8.73 -8.21
C ASP A 135 3.29 8.09 -9.60
N ASP A 136 3.27 8.91 -10.65
CA ASP A 136 3.21 8.51 -12.06
C ASP A 136 4.41 7.66 -12.54
N ASN A 137 5.53 7.71 -11.82
CA ASN A 137 6.73 6.93 -12.08
C ASN A 137 6.74 5.55 -11.40
N ARG A 138 5.83 5.28 -10.46
CA ARG A 138 5.75 4.00 -9.73
C ARG A 138 4.96 2.95 -10.50
N LEU A 139 5.31 2.71 -11.76
CA LEU A 139 4.58 1.83 -12.68
C LEU A 139 4.34 0.40 -12.14
N PRO A 140 5.30 -0.28 -11.46
CA PRO A 140 5.05 -1.59 -10.87
C PRO A 140 3.99 -1.58 -9.77
N ALA A 141 3.97 -0.52 -8.94
CA ALA A 141 2.95 -0.35 -7.91
C ALA A 141 1.58 -0.10 -8.51
N ILE A 142 1.49 0.82 -9.49
CA ILE A 142 0.24 1.11 -10.23
C ILE A 142 -0.32 -0.16 -10.86
N LYS A 143 0.53 -0.98 -11.50
CA LYS A 143 0.11 -2.26 -12.08
C LYS A 143 -0.45 -3.21 -11.01
N THR A 144 0.15 -3.24 -9.83
CA THR A 144 -0.34 -4.03 -8.69
C THR A 144 -1.73 -3.55 -8.25
N TYR A 145 -1.93 -2.24 -8.12
CA TYR A 145 -3.22 -1.67 -7.73
C TYR A 145 -4.31 -1.92 -8.78
N LEU A 146 -4.01 -1.74 -10.05
CA LEU A 146 -4.94 -2.06 -11.14
C LEU A 146 -5.36 -3.55 -11.11
N ASN A 147 -4.41 -4.47 -10.88
CA ASN A 147 -4.70 -5.90 -10.76
C ASN A 147 -5.55 -6.24 -9.51
N LEU A 148 -5.53 -5.39 -8.50
CA LEU A 148 -6.37 -5.48 -7.32
C LEU A 148 -7.74 -4.79 -7.50
N GLY A 149 -8.04 -4.28 -8.67
CA GLY A 149 -9.32 -3.63 -8.98
C GLY A 149 -9.41 -2.17 -8.54
N PHE A 150 -8.28 -1.54 -8.21
CA PHE A 150 -8.25 -0.08 -8.11
C PHE A 150 -8.36 0.53 -9.52
N VAL A 151 -9.05 1.63 -9.61
CA VAL A 151 -9.22 2.42 -10.83
C VAL A 151 -8.72 3.86 -10.61
N PRO A 152 -8.31 4.57 -11.66
CA PRO A 152 -7.98 5.98 -11.56
C PRO A 152 -9.11 6.82 -10.96
N GLU A 153 -8.77 7.75 -10.08
CA GLU A 153 -9.67 8.80 -9.61
C GLU A 153 -9.20 10.13 -10.21
N TYR A 154 -10.05 10.74 -11.03
CA TYR A 154 -9.73 11.99 -11.72
C TYR A 154 -10.17 13.15 -10.84
N VAL A 155 -9.24 13.83 -10.19
CA VAL A 155 -9.53 14.96 -9.30
C VAL A 155 -9.71 16.24 -10.11
N ASP A 156 -8.99 16.37 -11.25
CA ASP A 156 -9.09 17.46 -12.21
C ASP A 156 -8.71 17.02 -13.63
N GLU A 157 -8.82 17.92 -14.60
CA GLU A 157 -8.54 17.65 -16.02
C GLU A 157 -7.08 17.23 -16.28
N SER A 158 -6.11 17.72 -15.49
CA SER A 158 -4.70 17.37 -15.68
C SER A 158 -4.43 15.89 -15.39
N HIS A 159 -5.23 15.26 -14.53
CA HIS A 159 -5.11 13.83 -14.22
C HIS A 159 -5.40 12.95 -15.44
N LYS A 160 -6.21 13.40 -16.39
CA LYS A 160 -6.47 12.64 -17.63
C LYS A 160 -5.20 12.46 -18.46
N GLU A 161 -4.40 13.51 -18.59
CA GLU A 161 -3.12 13.46 -19.31
C GLU A 161 -2.10 12.57 -18.61
N PHE A 162 -1.97 12.71 -17.27
CA PHE A 162 -1.06 11.86 -16.49
C PHE A 162 -1.44 10.39 -16.57
N TRP A 163 -2.71 10.06 -16.42
CA TRP A 163 -3.18 8.67 -16.52
C TRP A 163 -3.03 8.12 -17.95
N SER A 164 -3.27 8.91 -18.97
CA SER A 164 -3.03 8.52 -20.37
C SER A 164 -1.56 8.13 -20.60
N ALA A 165 -0.62 8.95 -20.09
CA ALA A 165 0.80 8.66 -20.18
C ALA A 165 1.19 7.39 -19.40
N VAL A 166 0.60 7.18 -18.21
CA VAL A 166 0.83 5.97 -17.39
C VAL A 166 0.33 4.72 -18.11
N PHE A 167 -0.90 4.73 -18.66
CA PHE A 167 -1.45 3.60 -19.39
C PHE A 167 -0.64 3.29 -20.65
N GLN A 168 -0.17 4.30 -21.37
CA GLN A 168 0.73 4.11 -22.52
C GLN A 168 2.02 3.40 -22.10
N LYS A 169 2.67 3.84 -21.02
CA LYS A 169 3.90 3.21 -20.48
C LYS A 169 3.66 1.77 -20.01
N LEU A 170 2.47 1.46 -19.51
CA LEU A 170 2.08 0.11 -19.08
C LEU A 170 1.62 -0.78 -20.24
N GLY A 171 1.48 -0.26 -21.47
CA GLY A 171 0.93 -0.97 -22.62
C GLY A 171 -0.56 -1.28 -22.49
N LEU A 172 -1.28 -0.49 -21.70
CA LEU A 172 -2.72 -0.63 -21.47
C LEU A 172 -3.50 0.40 -22.31
N ARG A 173 -4.74 0.04 -22.69
CA ARG A 173 -5.65 1.00 -23.32
C ARG A 173 -6.38 1.79 -22.22
N THR A 174 -6.52 3.10 -22.41
CA THR A 174 -7.48 3.90 -21.64
C THR A 174 -8.88 3.33 -21.91
N LYS A 175 -9.60 2.97 -20.86
CA LYS A 175 -11.05 2.74 -21.01
C LYS A 175 -11.69 4.11 -21.01
N ASP A 176 -12.28 4.47 -22.13
CA ASP A 176 -13.18 5.63 -22.29
C ASP A 176 -14.37 5.51 -21.33
#